data_d355cc0e5339f80d48ba7d7b43a922e3
#
_entry.id   d355cc0e5339f80d48ba7d7b43a922e3
#
_cell.length_a   1.000
_cell.length_b   1.000
_cell.length_c   1.000
_cell.angle_alpha   90.00
_cell.angle_beta   90.00
_cell.angle_gamma   90.00
#
_symmetry.space_group_name_H-M   'P 1'
#
loop_
_entity.id
_entity.type
_entity.pdbx_description
1 polymer ?
#
loop_
_entity_poly.entity_id
_entity_poly.type
_entity_poly.pdbx_seq_one_letter_code
_entity_poly.pdbx_strand_id
1 'polypeptide(L)'
;MAVRSLAGPFDYSAPTTPAVQTYGQPFYTPSSPYQTPSPYQTNPYTAPTYQSATPFGRPEYAQATPFASPTAEGMQQDPGYQFRLTEGQKALERSGAARGVTNTGGNMKDILDYGQNAASQEYGNVYNRSLQNYNTNEQNRFNTYAMNYGNAANAYGTNEANRARAFDVNAANAFQGYGAAGLSEPVPELGAEL
;
A
#
# COMPACT_ATOMS: atom_id res chain seq x y z
N MET A 1 -10.03 -30.46 -5.61
CA MET A 1 -10.60 -29.86 -4.38
C MET A 1 -10.87 -28.38 -4.65
N ALA A 2 -12.14 -28.00 -4.73
CA ALA A 2 -12.55 -26.65 -5.05
C ALA A 2 -12.47 -25.77 -3.80
N VAL A 3 -11.67 -24.72 -3.85
CA VAL A 3 -11.59 -23.71 -2.78
C VAL A 3 -12.82 -22.81 -2.91
N ARG A 4 -13.74 -22.91 -1.95
CA ARG A 4 -14.89 -22.01 -1.84
C ARG A 4 -14.39 -20.60 -1.52
N SER A 5 -14.61 -19.67 -2.43
CA SER A 5 -14.47 -18.24 -2.18
C SER A 5 -15.58 -17.80 -1.20
N LEU A 6 -15.21 -17.43 0.01
CA LEU A 6 -16.06 -16.79 1.00
C LEU A 6 -15.79 -15.28 0.98
N ALA A 7 -16.21 -14.60 -0.05
CA ALA A 7 -16.31 -13.14 -0.05
C ALA A 7 -17.57 -12.76 -0.83
N GLY A 8 -18.71 -12.86 -0.15
CA GLY A 8 -19.91 -12.14 -0.57
C GLY A 8 -19.71 -10.64 -0.27
N PRO A 9 -20.19 -9.74 -1.12
CA PRO A 9 -20.18 -8.31 -0.83
C PRO A 9 -21.02 -8.07 0.42
N PHE A 10 -20.43 -7.41 1.41
CA PHE A 10 -21.20 -6.86 2.51
C PHE A 10 -22.09 -5.77 1.92
N ASP A 11 -23.35 -6.12 1.70
CA ASP A 11 -24.40 -5.16 1.34
C ASP A 11 -24.73 -4.33 2.58
N TYR A 12 -24.08 -3.18 2.69
CA TYR A 12 -24.39 -2.20 3.71
C TYR A 12 -25.59 -1.41 3.22
N SER A 13 -26.78 -1.98 3.37
CA SER A 13 -28.02 -1.21 3.19
C SER A 13 -28.03 -0.11 4.26
N ALA A 14 -27.89 1.13 3.83
CA ALA A 14 -28.04 2.28 4.71
C ALA A 14 -29.38 2.17 5.47
N PRO A 15 -29.41 2.42 6.78
CA PRO A 15 -30.68 2.38 7.52
C PRO A 15 -31.64 3.35 6.87
N THR A 16 -32.80 2.84 6.44
CA THR A 16 -33.89 3.64 5.96
C THR A 16 -34.33 4.57 7.12
N THR A 17 -34.21 5.87 6.89
CA THR A 17 -34.74 6.87 7.81
C THR A 17 -36.21 6.55 8.10
N PRO A 18 -36.59 6.39 9.36
CA PRO A 18 -38.02 6.19 9.68
C PRO A 18 -38.79 7.38 9.14
N ALA A 19 -39.89 7.09 8.45
CA ALA A 19 -40.81 8.10 7.98
C ALA A 19 -41.26 8.99 9.15
N VAL A 20 -41.05 10.29 9.01
CA VAL A 20 -41.56 11.28 9.97
C VAL A 20 -43.08 11.11 10.06
N GLN A 21 -43.53 10.60 11.20
CA GLN A 21 -44.98 10.55 11.44
C GLN A 21 -45.51 11.98 11.55
N THR A 22 -46.29 12.36 10.57
CA THR A 22 -47.03 13.60 10.62
C THR A 22 -48.16 13.41 11.62
N TYR A 23 -47.96 13.88 12.85
CA TYR A 23 -49.03 13.95 13.83
C TYR A 23 -50.10 14.91 13.28
N GLY A 24 -51.29 14.37 13.06
CA GLY A 24 -52.42 15.13 12.62
C GLY A 24 -52.71 16.32 13.58
N GLN A 25 -52.89 17.48 13.00
CA GLN A 25 -53.25 18.70 13.71
C GLN A 25 -54.45 18.45 14.61
N PRO A 26 -54.40 18.84 15.89
CA PRO A 26 -55.59 18.78 16.72
C PRO A 26 -56.64 19.74 16.15
N PHE A 27 -57.86 19.22 16.03
CA PHE A 27 -59.05 20.01 15.64
C PHE A 27 -59.37 21.07 16.72
N TYR A 28 -58.66 22.20 16.62
CA TYR A 28 -59.05 23.40 17.37
C TYR A 28 -59.37 24.48 16.34
N THR A 29 -60.65 24.76 16.19
CA THR A 29 -61.12 25.92 15.47
C THR A 29 -61.29 27.09 16.49
N PRO A 30 -60.32 28.04 16.54
CA PRO A 30 -60.53 29.22 17.40
C PRO A 30 -61.55 30.13 16.75
N SER A 31 -62.69 30.37 17.48
CA SER A 31 -63.62 31.41 17.16
C SER A 31 -63.11 32.69 17.80
N SER A 32 -62.50 33.58 17.06
CA SER A 32 -62.28 35.01 17.33
C SER A 32 -60.97 35.57 16.76
N PRO A 33 -60.88 36.87 16.55
CA PRO A 33 -59.87 37.47 15.65
C PRO A 33 -58.46 37.56 16.27
N TYR A 34 -57.97 36.45 16.76
CA TYR A 34 -56.53 36.36 17.01
C TYR A 34 -55.83 36.28 15.68
N GLN A 35 -55.03 37.27 15.42
CA GLN A 35 -54.11 37.20 14.32
C GLN A 35 -53.32 35.88 14.48
N THR A 36 -53.46 34.98 13.51
CA THR A 36 -52.67 33.79 13.47
C THR A 36 -51.19 34.20 13.54
N PRO A 37 -50.42 33.75 14.53
CA PRO A 37 -48.98 34.01 14.53
C PRO A 37 -48.45 33.52 13.21
N SER A 38 -47.59 34.33 12.61
CA SER A 38 -46.87 33.99 11.39
C SER A 38 -46.38 32.55 11.51
N PRO A 39 -46.62 31.71 10.49
CA PRO A 39 -46.23 30.31 10.60
C PRO A 39 -44.76 30.26 11.00
N TYR A 40 -44.46 29.55 12.08
CA TYR A 40 -43.09 29.29 12.51
C TYR A 40 -42.30 28.84 11.29
N GLN A 41 -41.37 29.66 10.86
CA GLN A 41 -40.43 29.24 9.87
C GLN A 41 -39.47 28.27 10.60
N THR A 42 -39.85 27.02 10.64
CA THR A 42 -38.94 25.98 11.09
C THR A 42 -37.83 25.90 10.05
N ASN A 43 -36.66 26.43 10.40
CA ASN A 43 -35.49 26.21 9.59
C ASN A 43 -35.19 24.70 9.61
N PRO A 44 -35.43 23.96 8.52
CA PRO A 44 -35.34 22.51 8.58
C PRO A 44 -33.90 22.12 8.93
N TYR A 45 -33.75 21.26 9.94
CA TYR A 45 -32.45 20.68 10.26
C TYR A 45 -31.95 19.91 9.03
N THR A 46 -30.81 20.33 8.51
CA THR A 46 -30.13 19.60 7.45
C THR A 46 -29.01 18.78 8.10
N ALA A 47 -29.20 17.47 8.14
CA ALA A 47 -28.16 16.58 8.64
C ALA A 47 -26.90 16.60 7.70
N PRO A 48 -25.71 16.70 8.24
CA PRO A 48 -24.50 16.62 7.44
C PRO A 48 -24.39 15.24 6.81
N THR A 49 -23.88 15.19 5.58
CA THR A 49 -23.66 13.95 4.87
C THR A 49 -22.28 13.37 5.22
N TYR A 50 -22.22 12.12 5.61
CA TYR A 50 -20.96 11.41 5.76
C TYR A 50 -20.33 11.18 4.39
N GLN A 51 -19.09 11.63 4.21
CA GLN A 51 -18.36 11.36 2.97
C GLN A 51 -17.88 9.89 2.95
N SER A 52 -18.31 9.16 1.95
CA SER A 52 -17.90 7.78 1.77
C SER A 52 -16.37 7.62 1.73
N ALA A 53 -15.87 6.53 2.31
CA ALA A 53 -14.47 6.20 2.30
C ALA A 53 -13.94 6.05 0.86
N THR A 54 -12.75 6.55 0.61
CA THR A 54 -12.02 6.18 -0.62
C THR A 54 -11.58 4.74 -0.44
N PRO A 55 -11.78 3.84 -1.41
CA PRO A 55 -11.32 2.47 -1.28
C PRO A 55 -9.82 2.40 -0.97
N PHE A 56 -9.42 1.47 -0.11
CA PHE A 56 -8.00 1.25 0.17
C PHE A 56 -7.25 0.83 -1.10
N GLY A 57 -6.32 1.66 -1.55
CA GLY A 57 -5.43 1.36 -2.66
C GLY A 57 -4.28 0.46 -2.19
N ARG A 58 -4.39 -0.84 -2.43
CA ARG A 58 -3.30 -1.77 -2.12
C ARG A 58 -2.14 -1.56 -3.10
N PRO A 59 -0.90 -1.34 -2.61
CA PRO A 59 0.27 -1.33 -3.47
C PRO A 59 0.43 -2.66 -4.23
N GLU A 60 0.89 -2.60 -5.45
CA GLU A 60 1.18 -3.78 -6.24
C GLU A 60 2.53 -4.38 -5.81
N TYR A 61 2.56 -5.70 -5.64
CA TYR A 61 3.82 -6.43 -5.46
C TYR A 61 4.43 -6.71 -6.83
N ALA A 62 5.58 -6.07 -7.11
CA ALA A 62 6.28 -6.31 -8.37
C ALA A 62 6.70 -7.78 -8.48
N GLN A 63 6.38 -8.43 -9.58
CA GLN A 63 6.71 -9.84 -9.80
C GLN A 63 8.23 -10.09 -9.76
N ALA A 64 8.62 -11.23 -9.19
CA ALA A 64 10.00 -11.68 -9.20
C ALA A 64 10.45 -11.99 -10.64
N THR A 65 11.62 -11.47 -11.00
CA THR A 65 12.30 -11.98 -12.19
C THR A 65 12.89 -13.36 -11.82
N PRO A 66 12.65 -14.42 -12.58
CA PRO A 66 13.26 -15.71 -12.28
C PRO A 66 14.79 -15.63 -12.20
N PHE A 67 15.38 -16.41 -11.29
CA PHE A 67 16.84 -16.50 -11.23
C PHE A 67 17.38 -17.02 -12.55
N ALA A 68 18.29 -16.27 -13.16
CA ALA A 68 19.05 -16.71 -14.33
C ALA A 68 20.45 -17.13 -13.91
N SER A 69 20.80 -18.39 -14.17
CA SER A 69 22.16 -18.88 -13.92
C SER A 69 23.17 -18.14 -14.80
N PRO A 70 24.38 -17.87 -14.30
CA PRO A 70 25.45 -17.32 -15.12
C PRO A 70 25.74 -18.22 -16.32
N THR A 71 26.05 -17.61 -17.44
CA THR A 71 26.46 -18.33 -18.66
C THR A 71 27.99 -18.45 -18.73
N ALA A 72 28.45 -19.41 -19.51
CA ALA A 72 29.90 -19.57 -19.76
C ALA A 72 30.50 -18.33 -20.43
N GLU A 73 29.73 -17.70 -21.33
CA GLU A 73 30.13 -16.45 -21.99
C GLU A 73 30.29 -15.30 -20.99
N GLY A 74 29.35 -15.14 -20.07
CA GLY A 74 29.42 -14.11 -19.02
C GLY A 74 30.63 -14.31 -18.11
N MET A 75 30.96 -15.54 -17.76
CA MET A 75 32.15 -15.87 -16.98
C MET A 75 33.44 -15.56 -17.77
N GLN A 76 33.48 -15.90 -19.05
CA GLN A 76 34.67 -15.63 -19.90
C GLN A 76 34.90 -14.13 -20.10
N GLN A 77 33.90 -13.31 -20.01
CA GLN A 77 34.00 -11.85 -20.11
C GLN A 77 34.44 -11.18 -18.79
N ASP A 78 34.49 -11.93 -17.67
CA ASP A 78 34.96 -11.39 -16.40
C ASP A 78 36.48 -11.10 -16.47
N PRO A 79 36.91 -9.82 -16.38
CA PRO A 79 38.32 -9.46 -16.47
C PRO A 79 39.16 -10.11 -15.36
N GLY A 80 38.59 -10.33 -14.18
CA GLY A 80 39.24 -10.96 -13.05
C GLY A 80 39.52 -12.45 -13.31
N TYR A 81 38.59 -13.15 -13.93
CA TYR A 81 38.78 -14.54 -14.35
C TYR A 81 39.91 -14.66 -15.41
N GLN A 82 39.83 -13.83 -16.47
CA GLN A 82 40.81 -13.85 -17.53
C GLN A 82 42.23 -13.52 -17.03
N PHE A 83 42.35 -12.54 -16.14
CA PHE A 83 43.63 -12.20 -15.53
C PHE A 83 44.19 -13.39 -14.73
N ARG A 84 43.42 -14.01 -13.84
CA ARG A 84 43.87 -15.15 -13.02
C ARG A 84 44.24 -16.35 -13.89
N LEU A 85 43.44 -16.65 -14.91
CA LEU A 85 43.71 -17.74 -15.84
C LEU A 85 45.02 -17.53 -16.58
N THR A 86 45.23 -16.34 -17.14
CA THR A 86 46.40 -15.99 -17.91
C THR A 86 47.68 -16.00 -17.06
N GLU A 87 47.63 -15.40 -15.87
CA GLU A 87 48.81 -15.36 -14.98
C GLU A 87 49.15 -16.74 -14.42
N GLY A 88 48.14 -17.57 -14.12
CA GLY A 88 48.38 -18.94 -13.68
C GLY A 88 48.97 -19.82 -14.77
N GLN A 89 48.48 -19.70 -16.01
CA GLN A 89 49.11 -20.41 -17.17
C GLN A 89 50.56 -19.98 -17.38
N LYS A 90 50.84 -18.67 -17.35
CA LYS A 90 52.23 -18.16 -17.45
C LYS A 90 53.12 -18.67 -16.32
N ALA A 91 52.59 -18.80 -15.10
CA ALA A 91 53.34 -19.35 -13.97
C ALA A 91 53.70 -20.82 -14.19
N LEU A 92 52.78 -21.62 -14.71
CA LEU A 92 53.04 -23.03 -15.08
C LEU A 92 54.04 -23.16 -16.21
N GLU A 93 53.93 -22.33 -17.25
CA GLU A 93 54.88 -22.29 -18.37
C GLU A 93 56.27 -21.94 -17.89
N ARG A 94 56.43 -20.90 -17.04
CA ARG A 94 57.72 -20.52 -16.45
C ARG A 94 58.32 -21.65 -15.60
N SER A 95 57.49 -22.33 -14.81
CA SER A 95 57.90 -23.48 -14.00
C SER A 95 58.31 -24.66 -14.89
N GLY A 96 57.57 -24.93 -15.97
CA GLY A 96 57.93 -25.94 -16.97
C GLY A 96 59.26 -25.64 -17.67
N ALA A 97 59.48 -24.37 -18.04
CA ALA A 97 60.70 -23.90 -18.62
C ALA A 97 61.92 -24.08 -17.68
N ALA A 98 61.78 -23.70 -16.42
CA ALA A 98 62.83 -23.86 -15.41
C ALA A 98 63.18 -25.31 -15.16
N ARG A 99 62.25 -26.25 -15.35
CA ARG A 99 62.49 -27.70 -15.23
C ARG A 99 62.93 -28.38 -16.55
N GLY A 100 62.95 -27.63 -17.65
CA GLY A 100 63.30 -28.16 -18.97
C GLY A 100 62.23 -29.08 -19.58
N VAL A 101 60.96 -28.99 -19.13
CA VAL A 101 59.88 -29.90 -19.55
C VAL A 101 58.75 -29.18 -20.34
N THR A 102 59.03 -28.02 -20.90
CA THR A 102 58.08 -27.11 -21.54
C THR A 102 57.15 -27.77 -22.59
N ASN A 103 57.75 -28.69 -23.42
CA ASN A 103 57.02 -29.35 -24.50
C ASN A 103 56.69 -30.82 -24.20
N THR A 104 56.64 -31.20 -22.95
CA THR A 104 56.25 -32.56 -22.55
C THR A 104 54.74 -32.69 -22.39
N GLY A 105 54.18 -33.88 -22.65
CA GLY A 105 52.76 -34.18 -22.44
C GLY A 105 52.32 -33.96 -21.00
N GLY A 106 53.21 -34.13 -20.02
CA GLY A 106 52.95 -33.84 -18.61
C GLY A 106 52.70 -32.37 -18.36
N ASN A 107 53.58 -31.47 -18.84
CA ASN A 107 53.43 -30.02 -18.66
C ASN A 107 52.16 -29.49 -19.37
N MET A 108 51.83 -30.02 -20.56
CA MET A 108 50.60 -29.66 -21.26
C MET A 108 49.37 -30.10 -20.49
N LYS A 109 49.38 -31.28 -19.87
CA LYS A 109 48.32 -31.77 -19.02
C LYS A 109 48.14 -30.88 -17.79
N ASP A 110 49.22 -30.47 -17.12
CA ASP A 110 49.19 -29.59 -15.96
C ASP A 110 48.53 -28.24 -16.28
N ILE A 111 48.84 -27.66 -17.47
CA ILE A 111 48.21 -26.40 -17.93
C ILE A 111 46.71 -26.59 -18.20
N LEU A 112 46.33 -27.72 -18.84
CA LEU A 112 44.94 -28.03 -19.14
C LEU A 112 44.12 -28.26 -17.84
N ASP A 113 44.68 -29.07 -16.92
CA ASP A 113 44.05 -29.35 -15.63
C ASP A 113 43.90 -28.06 -14.81
N TYR A 114 44.88 -27.16 -14.83
CA TYR A 114 44.77 -25.84 -14.21
C TYR A 114 43.63 -25.04 -14.81
N GLY A 115 43.52 -24.96 -16.13
CA GLY A 115 42.46 -24.22 -16.83
C GLY A 115 41.05 -24.74 -16.49
N GLN A 116 40.88 -26.08 -16.47
CA GLN A 116 39.62 -26.71 -16.11
C GLN A 116 39.22 -26.45 -14.65
N ASN A 117 40.21 -26.59 -13.74
CA ASN A 117 39.98 -26.32 -12.32
C ASN A 117 39.67 -24.85 -12.07
N ALA A 118 40.39 -23.92 -12.69
CA ALA A 118 40.15 -22.49 -12.58
C ALA A 118 38.75 -22.13 -13.11
N ALA A 119 38.34 -22.70 -14.25
CA ALA A 119 37.02 -22.48 -14.82
C ALA A 119 35.90 -23.01 -13.90
N SER A 120 36.07 -24.21 -13.33
CA SER A 120 35.10 -24.81 -12.43
C SER A 120 34.94 -24.01 -11.13
N GLN A 121 36.01 -23.56 -10.53
CA GLN A 121 36.01 -22.74 -9.32
C GLN A 121 35.37 -21.37 -9.58
N GLU A 122 35.74 -20.73 -10.69
CA GLU A 122 35.17 -19.43 -11.01
C GLU A 122 33.69 -19.50 -11.32
N TYR A 123 33.23 -20.54 -12.04
CA TYR A 123 31.81 -20.75 -12.26
C TYR A 123 31.05 -20.86 -10.94
N GLY A 124 31.58 -21.65 -9.99
CA GLY A 124 31.00 -21.74 -8.65
C GLY A 124 30.94 -20.38 -7.92
N ASN A 125 32.01 -19.59 -8.01
CA ASN A 125 32.07 -18.26 -7.39
C ASN A 125 31.08 -17.29 -8.03
N VAL A 126 30.99 -17.25 -9.35
CA VAL A 126 30.07 -16.40 -10.09
C VAL A 126 28.63 -16.81 -9.83
N TYR A 127 28.36 -18.12 -9.81
CA TYR A 127 27.03 -18.64 -9.48
C TYR A 127 26.58 -18.21 -8.07
N ASN A 128 27.46 -18.40 -7.07
CA ASN A 128 27.13 -18.02 -5.69
C ASN A 128 26.91 -16.52 -5.54
N ARG A 129 27.73 -15.68 -6.18
CA ARG A 129 27.54 -14.21 -6.18
C ARG A 129 26.22 -13.82 -6.84
N SER A 130 25.90 -14.44 -7.98
CA SER A 130 24.64 -14.18 -8.68
C SER A 130 23.43 -14.59 -7.85
N LEU A 131 23.49 -15.74 -7.19
CA LEU A 131 22.43 -16.22 -6.29
C LEU A 131 22.27 -15.32 -5.08
N GLN A 132 23.35 -14.86 -4.45
CA GLN A 132 23.30 -13.91 -3.34
C GLN A 132 22.69 -12.58 -3.77
N ASN A 133 23.10 -12.04 -4.92
CA ASN A 133 22.53 -10.81 -5.46
C ASN A 133 21.03 -10.96 -5.74
N TYR A 134 20.63 -12.08 -6.33
CA TYR A 134 19.23 -12.40 -6.56
C TYR A 134 18.43 -12.42 -5.26
N ASN A 135 18.92 -13.16 -4.26
CA ASN A 135 18.25 -13.25 -2.96
C ASN A 135 18.16 -11.89 -2.25
N THR A 136 19.22 -11.08 -2.31
CA THR A 136 19.22 -9.72 -1.75
C THR A 136 18.21 -8.84 -2.47
N ASN A 137 18.13 -8.91 -3.79
CA ASN A 137 17.17 -8.14 -4.56
C ASN A 137 15.73 -8.56 -4.25
N GLU A 138 15.46 -9.87 -4.10
CA GLU A 138 14.14 -10.36 -3.71
C GLU A 138 13.76 -9.90 -2.30
N GLN A 139 14.68 -9.94 -1.33
CA GLN A 139 14.44 -9.39 0.00
C GLN A 139 14.15 -7.89 -0.04
N ASN A 140 14.93 -7.13 -0.80
CA ASN A 140 14.72 -5.69 -0.94
C ASN A 140 13.35 -5.38 -1.55
N ARG A 141 12.92 -6.15 -2.55
CA ARG A 141 11.58 -6.01 -3.15
C ARG A 141 10.47 -6.28 -2.15
N PHE A 142 10.60 -7.37 -1.39
CA PHE A 142 9.63 -7.69 -0.34
C PHE A 142 9.57 -6.60 0.72
N ASN A 143 10.72 -6.13 1.20
CA ASN A 143 10.79 -5.07 2.20
C ASN A 143 10.17 -3.76 1.70
N THR A 144 10.46 -3.39 0.45
CA THR A 144 9.87 -2.20 -0.18
C THR A 144 8.35 -2.32 -0.28
N TYR A 145 7.85 -3.47 -0.70
CA TYR A 145 6.42 -3.72 -0.73
C TYR A 145 5.79 -3.63 0.66
N ALA A 146 6.38 -4.28 1.66
CA ALA A 146 5.87 -4.26 3.03
C ALA A 146 5.82 -2.84 3.61
N MET A 147 6.87 -2.04 3.36
CA MET A 147 6.90 -0.63 3.76
C MET A 147 5.81 0.19 3.05
N ASN A 148 5.67 0.04 1.75
CA ASN A 148 4.67 0.75 0.96
C ASN A 148 3.25 0.37 1.39
N TYR A 149 3.01 -0.92 1.65
CA TYR A 149 1.75 -1.42 2.17
C TYR A 149 1.43 -0.81 3.55
N GLY A 150 2.40 -0.82 4.46
CA GLY A 150 2.25 -0.22 5.79
C GLY A 150 1.94 1.28 5.71
N ASN A 151 2.66 2.02 4.86
CA ASN A 151 2.43 3.44 4.65
C ASN A 151 1.04 3.73 4.06
N ALA A 152 0.61 2.94 3.07
CA ALA A 152 -0.71 3.08 2.48
C ALA A 152 -1.83 2.76 3.49
N ALA A 153 -1.67 1.71 4.30
CA ALA A 153 -2.62 1.35 5.34
C ALA A 153 -2.73 2.43 6.43
N ASN A 154 -1.60 2.98 6.88
CA ASN A 154 -1.57 4.06 7.86
C ASN A 154 -2.22 5.34 7.31
N ALA A 155 -1.93 5.70 6.07
CA ALA A 155 -2.54 6.86 5.41
C ALA A 155 -4.06 6.69 5.27
N TYR A 156 -4.50 5.49 4.87
CA TYR A 156 -5.92 5.16 4.80
C TYR A 156 -6.60 5.28 6.15
N GLY A 157 -6.03 4.66 7.20
CA GLY A 157 -6.59 4.74 8.56
C GLY A 157 -6.67 6.18 9.10
N THR A 158 -5.62 6.98 8.86
CA THR A 158 -5.61 8.41 9.24
C THR A 158 -6.69 9.19 8.51
N ASN A 159 -6.85 8.97 7.21
CA ASN A 159 -7.86 9.65 6.41
C ASN A 159 -9.28 9.29 6.86
N GLU A 160 -9.54 8.01 7.17
CA GLU A 160 -10.82 7.57 7.69
C GLU A 160 -11.13 8.19 9.06
N ALA A 161 -10.15 8.21 9.96
CA ALA A 161 -10.31 8.87 11.27
C ALA A 161 -10.60 10.37 11.12
N ASN A 162 -9.94 11.05 10.18
CA ASN A 162 -10.17 12.47 9.93
C ASN A 162 -11.56 12.74 9.34
N ARG A 163 -12.05 11.85 8.46
CA ARG A 163 -13.42 11.95 7.92
C ARG A 163 -14.48 11.78 9.02
N ALA A 164 -14.30 10.77 9.89
CA ALA A 164 -15.19 10.55 11.01
C ALA A 164 -15.23 11.79 11.93
N ARG A 165 -14.07 12.33 12.29
CA ARG A 165 -14.01 13.57 13.11
C ARG A 165 -14.67 14.76 12.44
N ALA A 166 -14.42 14.93 11.13
CA ALA A 166 -15.06 16.02 10.38
C ALA A 166 -16.57 15.90 10.35
N PHE A 167 -17.08 14.68 10.19
CA PHE A 167 -18.51 14.41 10.26
C PHE A 167 -19.08 14.74 11.64
N ASP A 168 -18.42 14.27 12.72
CA ASP A 168 -18.87 14.53 14.10
C ASP A 168 -18.91 16.02 14.42
N VAL A 169 -17.87 16.77 14.01
CA VAL A 169 -17.81 18.24 14.20
C VAL A 169 -18.91 18.93 13.40
N ASN A 170 -19.13 18.53 12.14
CA ASN A 170 -20.17 19.12 11.31
C ASN A 170 -21.57 18.80 11.85
N ALA A 171 -21.78 17.59 12.36
CA ALA A 171 -23.04 17.19 13.00
C ALA A 171 -23.33 18.01 14.26
N ALA A 172 -22.31 18.19 15.12
CA ALA A 172 -22.40 19.00 16.31
C ALA A 172 -22.72 20.47 15.98
N ASN A 173 -22.01 21.05 15.00
CA ASN A 173 -22.25 22.42 14.55
C ASN A 173 -23.67 22.62 13.96
N ALA A 174 -24.13 21.68 13.15
CA ALA A 174 -25.48 21.70 12.58
C ALA A 174 -26.53 21.62 13.67
N PHE A 175 -26.33 20.77 14.67
CA PHE A 175 -27.26 20.68 15.83
C PHE A 175 -27.28 21.95 16.68
N GLN A 176 -26.08 22.52 16.96
CA GLN A 176 -26.03 23.80 17.71
C GLN A 176 -26.66 24.94 16.94
N GLY A 177 -26.45 25.03 15.63
CA GLY A 177 -27.08 26.04 14.81
C GLY A 177 -28.61 25.92 14.78
N TYR A 178 -29.13 24.70 14.76
CA TYR A 178 -30.57 24.44 14.86
C TYR A 178 -31.15 24.87 16.22
N GLY A 179 -30.45 24.52 17.32
CA GLY A 179 -30.87 24.91 18.67
C GLY A 179 -30.83 26.43 18.91
N ALA A 180 -29.80 27.11 18.39
CA ALA A 180 -29.69 28.56 18.51
C ALA A 180 -30.78 29.31 17.72
N ALA A 181 -31.17 28.81 16.54
CA ALA A 181 -32.24 29.39 15.75
C ALA A 181 -33.63 29.29 16.44
N GLY A 182 -33.86 28.19 17.20
CA GLY A 182 -35.06 27.98 17.96
C GLY A 182 -35.20 28.85 19.24
N LEU A 183 -34.05 29.39 19.74
CA LEU A 183 -34.05 30.21 20.97
C LEU A 183 -34.05 31.72 20.69
N SER A 184 -34.02 32.15 19.45
CA SER A 184 -33.98 33.57 19.07
C SER A 184 -35.34 34.23 18.87
N GLU A 185 -36.43 33.55 19.20
CA GLU A 185 -37.75 34.18 19.15
C GLU A 185 -37.97 35.13 20.36
N PRO A 186 -38.35 36.37 20.13
CA PRO A 186 -38.72 37.27 21.21
C PRO A 186 -39.99 36.72 21.92
N VAL A 187 -39.89 36.54 23.22
CA VAL A 187 -41.05 36.24 24.06
C VAL A 187 -42.07 37.37 23.85
N PRO A 188 -43.28 37.09 23.37
CA PRO A 188 -44.28 38.15 23.27
C PRO A 188 -44.52 38.70 24.66
N GLU A 189 -44.27 40.00 24.85
CA GLU A 189 -44.69 40.70 26.06
C GLU A 189 -46.19 40.50 26.22
N LEU A 190 -46.55 39.77 27.25
CA LEU A 190 -47.92 39.73 27.73
C LEU A 190 -48.26 41.15 28.19
N GLY A 191 -48.93 41.90 27.29
CA GLY A 191 -49.42 43.22 27.60
C GLY A 191 -50.24 43.20 28.89
N ALA A 192 -49.73 43.93 29.85
CA ALA A 192 -50.52 44.31 31.04
C ALA A 192 -51.62 45.22 30.59
N GLU A 193 -52.81 44.68 30.44
CA GLU A 193 -54.05 45.51 30.48
C GLU A 193 -54.72 45.25 31.82
N LEU A 194 -54.70 46.32 32.66
CA LEU A 194 -55.63 46.57 33.77
C LEU A 194 -56.83 47.21 33.24
#